data_2a38683b303bc556d2af1faf20a0d220
#
_entry.id   2a38683b303bc556d2af1faf20a0d220
#
_cell.length_a   1.000
_cell.length_b   1.000
_cell.length_c   1.000
_cell.angle_alpha   90.00
_cell.angle_beta   90.00
_cell.angle_gamma   90.00
#
_symmetry.space_group_name_H-M   'P 1'
#
loop_
_entity.id
_entity.type
_entity.pdbx_description
1 polymer ?
#
loop_
_entity_poly.entity_id
_entity_poly.type
_entity_poly.pdbx_seq_one_letter_code
_entity_poly.pdbx_strand_id
1 'polypeptide(L)'
;MSSNQDATRKFTVLAPDEVETLAAIAERIFPTTDTPGAVEIGALNYIDIALAGDYAPSAPLYREGLRLVNRNARTRFGALFSDLTDEQKDAVLVAFEAGAVAGFKKAAEFFETVRYHVLEGIFCEPQYGGNKDMIGWRLVDFPGQQFGYADAHINKRVDLKPVAVDYRKPASK
;
A
#
# COMPACT_ATOMS: atom_id res chain seq x y z
N MET A 1 15.16 6.67 -22.72
CA MET A 1 14.04 5.86 -23.24
C MET A 1 13.67 4.88 -22.14
N SER A 2 12.87 5.29 -21.17
CA SER A 2 12.37 4.43 -20.10
C SER A 2 11.08 3.78 -20.60
N SER A 3 11.15 2.49 -20.82
CA SER A 3 10.04 1.66 -21.30
C SER A 3 8.91 1.69 -20.29
N ASN A 4 7.76 2.07 -20.81
CA ASN A 4 6.42 1.99 -20.24
C ASN A 4 6.03 0.52 -19.94
N GLN A 5 6.61 -0.11 -18.91
CA GLN A 5 6.29 -1.48 -18.49
C GLN A 5 5.27 -1.54 -17.35
N ASP A 6 4.73 -0.40 -16.91
CA ASP A 6 3.86 -0.32 -15.74
C ASP A 6 2.34 -0.34 -16.07
N ALA A 7 1.96 -0.38 -17.36
CA ALA A 7 0.55 -0.20 -17.74
C ALA A 7 -0.28 -1.50 -17.84
N THR A 8 0.28 -2.69 -17.55
CA THR A 8 -0.45 -3.97 -17.72
C THR A 8 -0.09 -5.06 -16.72
N ARG A 9 0.25 -4.73 -15.48
CA ARG A 9 0.34 -5.80 -14.50
C ARG A 9 -1.07 -6.25 -14.12
N LYS A 10 -1.41 -7.45 -14.51
CA LYS A 10 -2.66 -8.10 -14.12
C LYS A 10 -2.57 -8.49 -12.66
N PHE A 11 -3.42 -7.91 -11.82
CA PHE A 11 -3.64 -8.38 -10.44
C PHE A 11 -4.12 -9.82 -10.48
N THR A 12 -3.68 -10.65 -9.52
CA THR A 12 -3.93 -12.09 -9.52
C THR A 12 -5.01 -12.50 -8.53
N VAL A 13 -5.15 -11.78 -7.43
CA VAL A 13 -6.12 -12.05 -6.36
C VAL A 13 -7.26 -11.05 -6.39
N LEU A 14 -6.95 -9.79 -6.59
CA LEU A 14 -7.93 -8.69 -6.58
C LEU A 14 -8.60 -8.55 -7.94
N ALA A 15 -9.93 -8.48 -7.95
CA ALA A 15 -10.71 -8.15 -9.14
C ALA A 15 -10.57 -6.65 -9.50
N PRO A 16 -10.83 -6.24 -10.75
CA PRO A 16 -10.64 -4.84 -11.17
C PRO A 16 -11.39 -3.81 -10.33
N ASP A 17 -12.62 -4.08 -9.93
CA ASP A 17 -13.44 -3.22 -9.06
C ASP A 17 -12.93 -3.19 -7.61
N GLU A 18 -12.34 -4.29 -7.14
CA GLU A 18 -11.65 -4.35 -5.84
C GLU A 18 -10.38 -3.52 -5.85
N VAL A 19 -9.60 -3.58 -6.95
CA VAL A 19 -8.38 -2.77 -7.14
C VAL A 19 -8.72 -1.28 -7.14
N GLU A 20 -9.77 -0.86 -7.86
CA GLU A 20 -10.20 0.53 -7.90
C GLU A 20 -10.60 1.05 -6.51
N THR A 21 -11.38 0.27 -5.78
CA THR A 21 -11.80 0.61 -4.42
C THR A 21 -10.60 0.69 -3.47
N LEU A 22 -9.70 -0.30 -3.54
CA LEU A 22 -8.50 -0.34 -2.72
C LEU A 22 -7.55 0.82 -3.04
N ALA A 23 -7.41 1.19 -4.31
CA ALA A 23 -6.63 2.35 -4.72
C ALA A 23 -7.14 3.64 -4.06
N ALA A 24 -8.46 3.85 -4.12
CA ALA A 24 -9.07 5.00 -3.48
C ALA A 24 -8.91 5.00 -1.94
N ILE A 25 -8.93 3.84 -1.29
CA ILE A 25 -8.63 3.71 0.15
C ILE A 25 -7.16 4.03 0.42
N ALA A 26 -6.25 3.45 -0.35
CA ALA A 26 -4.80 3.63 -0.19
C ALA A 26 -4.38 5.09 -0.33
N GLU A 27 -4.96 5.82 -1.29
CA GLU A 27 -4.73 7.26 -1.47
C GLU A 27 -5.29 8.11 -0.31
N ARG A 28 -6.31 7.63 0.45
CA ARG A 28 -6.72 8.33 1.68
C ARG A 28 -5.79 8.04 2.86
N ILE A 29 -5.15 6.85 2.90
CA ILE A 29 -4.20 6.47 3.94
C ILE A 29 -2.85 7.16 3.74
N PHE A 30 -2.36 7.20 2.51
CA PHE A 30 -1.09 7.85 2.15
C PHE A 30 -1.26 8.56 0.81
N PRO A 31 -1.70 9.83 0.85
CA PRO A 31 -2.12 10.57 -0.34
C PRO A 31 -0.95 11.05 -1.20
N THR A 32 -1.19 11.15 -2.49
CA THR A 32 -0.34 11.90 -3.40
C THR A 32 -0.50 13.39 -3.11
N THR A 33 0.62 14.08 -2.90
CA THR A 33 0.70 15.52 -2.64
C THR A 33 1.78 16.13 -3.55
N ASP A 34 2.74 16.84 -2.99
CA ASP A 34 4.04 17.18 -3.60
C ASP A 34 5.00 15.97 -3.63
N THR A 35 4.62 14.89 -2.97
CA THR A 35 5.29 13.60 -2.96
C THR A 35 4.40 12.48 -3.50
N PRO A 36 4.98 11.40 -4.04
CA PRO A 36 4.22 10.23 -4.50
C PRO A 36 3.37 9.61 -3.39
N GLY A 37 2.14 9.22 -3.72
CA GLY A 37 1.21 8.53 -2.82
C GLY A 37 1.32 7.01 -2.89
N ALA A 38 0.45 6.33 -2.13
CA ALA A 38 0.47 4.88 -1.96
C ALA A 38 0.40 4.10 -3.28
N VAL A 39 -0.44 4.56 -4.22
CA VAL A 39 -0.65 3.89 -5.51
C VAL A 39 0.62 3.99 -6.37
N GLU A 40 1.22 5.17 -6.46
CA GLU A 40 2.42 5.39 -7.26
C GLU A 40 3.63 4.65 -6.68
N ILE A 41 3.74 4.57 -5.36
CA ILE A 41 4.80 3.82 -4.65
C ILE A 41 4.65 2.30 -4.83
N GLY A 42 3.47 1.82 -5.25
CA GLY A 42 3.24 0.42 -5.57
C GLY A 42 2.64 -0.40 -4.42
N ALA A 43 1.98 0.21 -3.44
CA ALA A 43 1.37 -0.49 -2.31
C ALA A 43 0.34 -1.56 -2.74
N LEU A 44 -0.46 -1.28 -3.77
CA LEU A 44 -1.45 -2.25 -4.26
C LEU A 44 -0.81 -3.51 -4.84
N ASN A 45 0.31 -3.33 -5.52
CA ASN A 45 1.07 -4.44 -6.09
C ASN A 45 1.63 -5.35 -5.00
N TYR A 46 2.17 -4.75 -3.92
CA TYR A 46 2.58 -5.49 -2.74
C TYR A 46 1.42 -6.28 -2.14
N ILE A 47 0.27 -5.63 -1.94
CA ILE A 47 -0.93 -6.26 -1.34
C ILE A 47 -1.40 -7.46 -2.16
N ASP A 48 -1.49 -7.34 -3.50
CA ASP A 48 -1.93 -8.45 -4.36
C ASP A 48 -0.97 -9.64 -4.29
N ILE A 49 0.35 -9.38 -4.28
CA ILE A 49 1.37 -10.42 -4.12
C ILE A 49 1.26 -11.08 -2.74
N ALA A 50 1.12 -10.29 -1.68
CA ALA A 50 1.02 -10.79 -0.33
C ALA A 50 -0.26 -11.64 -0.12
N LEU A 51 -1.39 -11.21 -0.70
CA LEU A 51 -2.65 -11.96 -0.70
C LEU A 51 -2.58 -13.25 -1.55
N ALA A 52 -1.69 -13.33 -2.52
CA ALA A 52 -1.42 -14.57 -3.25
C ALA A 52 -0.51 -15.54 -2.46
N GLY A 53 0.18 -15.05 -1.44
CA GLY A 53 1.16 -15.76 -0.63
C GLY A 53 0.82 -15.80 0.85
N ASP A 54 1.67 -15.21 1.68
CA ASP A 54 1.63 -15.30 3.14
C ASP A 54 0.35 -14.72 3.76
N TYR A 55 -0.29 -13.75 3.09
CA TYR A 55 -1.54 -13.12 3.53
C TYR A 55 -2.79 -13.71 2.86
N ALA A 56 -2.69 -14.87 2.21
CA ALA A 56 -3.84 -15.54 1.61
C ALA A 56 -5.03 -15.73 2.58
N PRO A 57 -4.83 -16.00 3.89
CA PRO A 57 -5.93 -16.04 4.87
C PRO A 57 -6.71 -14.74 5.00
N SER A 58 -6.14 -13.60 4.65
CA SER A 58 -6.81 -12.29 4.69
C SER A 58 -7.65 -11.97 3.44
N ALA A 59 -7.51 -12.74 2.36
CA ALA A 59 -8.23 -12.47 1.11
C ALA A 59 -9.77 -12.44 1.26
N PRO A 60 -10.42 -13.32 2.06
CA PRO A 60 -11.87 -13.21 2.31
C PRO A 60 -12.25 -11.90 3.01
N LEU A 61 -11.43 -11.42 3.96
CA LEU A 61 -11.65 -10.15 4.66
C LEU A 61 -11.58 -8.97 3.68
N TYR A 62 -10.61 -8.99 2.77
CA TYR A 62 -10.48 -7.98 1.71
C TYR A 62 -11.70 -7.93 0.81
N ARG A 63 -12.15 -9.07 0.26
CA ARG A 63 -13.32 -9.14 -0.62
C ARG A 63 -14.58 -8.61 0.05
N GLU A 64 -14.84 -9.07 1.27
CA GLU A 64 -16.00 -8.63 2.02
C GLU A 64 -15.92 -7.15 2.38
N GLY A 65 -14.78 -6.69 2.89
CA GLY A 65 -14.56 -5.32 3.29
C GLY A 65 -14.70 -4.34 2.12
N LEU A 66 -14.03 -4.59 1.00
CA LEU A 66 -14.08 -3.73 -0.20
C LEU A 66 -15.51 -3.64 -0.75
N ARG A 67 -16.22 -4.77 -0.83
CA ARG A 67 -17.65 -4.79 -1.22
C ARG A 67 -18.51 -3.94 -0.29
N LEU A 68 -18.25 -4.00 1.02
CA LEU A 68 -19.02 -3.25 2.01
C LEU A 68 -18.66 -1.77 2.07
N VAL A 69 -17.42 -1.40 1.74
CA VAL A 69 -17.02 0.00 1.50
C VAL A 69 -17.88 0.61 0.38
N ASN A 70 -17.95 -0.06 -0.77
CA ASN A 70 -18.79 0.39 -1.88
C ASN A 70 -20.28 0.41 -1.54
N ARG A 71 -20.78 -0.59 -0.80
CA ARG A 71 -22.17 -0.59 -0.32
C ARG A 71 -22.45 0.59 0.61
N ASN A 72 -21.56 0.89 1.55
CA ASN A 72 -21.70 2.02 2.47
C ASN A 72 -21.70 3.35 1.71
N ALA A 73 -20.78 3.51 0.76
CA ALA A 73 -20.68 4.67 -0.12
C ALA A 73 -21.99 4.90 -0.89
N ARG A 74 -22.50 3.87 -1.56
CA ARG A 74 -23.77 3.94 -2.30
C ARG A 74 -24.95 4.27 -1.39
N THR A 75 -25.03 3.68 -0.21
CA THR A 75 -26.14 3.92 0.72
C THR A 75 -26.14 5.34 1.26
N ARG A 76 -24.97 5.92 1.54
CA ARG A 76 -24.83 7.25 2.14
C ARG A 76 -24.81 8.38 1.14
N PHE A 77 -24.20 8.14 -0.03
CA PHE A 77 -23.84 9.20 -0.98
C PHE A 77 -24.30 8.93 -2.44
N GLY A 78 -24.86 7.73 -2.73
CA GLY A 78 -25.41 7.40 -4.04
C GLY A 78 -24.39 7.02 -5.12
N ALA A 79 -23.08 6.91 -4.77
CA ALA A 79 -22.00 6.64 -5.73
C ALA A 79 -21.06 5.53 -5.23
N LEU A 80 -20.16 5.06 -6.10
CA LEU A 80 -19.06 4.18 -5.69
C LEU A 80 -18.07 4.96 -4.83
N PHE A 81 -17.34 4.23 -3.99
CA PHE A 81 -16.35 4.84 -3.09
C PHE A 81 -15.27 5.62 -3.86
N SER A 82 -14.79 5.09 -4.98
CA SER A 82 -13.83 5.75 -5.87
C SER A 82 -14.30 7.13 -6.35
N ASP A 83 -15.61 7.27 -6.61
CA ASP A 83 -16.22 8.47 -7.18
C ASP A 83 -16.59 9.55 -6.14
N LEU A 84 -16.43 9.26 -4.85
CA LEU A 84 -16.75 10.19 -3.77
C LEU A 84 -15.72 11.30 -3.68
N THR A 85 -16.12 12.44 -3.07
CA THR A 85 -15.17 13.47 -2.63
C THR A 85 -14.30 12.92 -1.50
N ASP A 86 -13.16 13.56 -1.25
CA ASP A 86 -12.24 13.14 -0.19
C ASP A 86 -12.90 13.16 1.19
N GLU A 87 -13.71 14.19 1.49
CA GLU A 87 -14.46 14.29 2.75
C GLU A 87 -15.49 13.14 2.90
N GLN A 88 -16.13 12.77 1.79
CA GLN A 88 -17.07 11.64 1.79
C GLN A 88 -16.36 10.31 1.96
N LYS A 89 -15.20 10.12 1.30
CA LYS A 89 -14.34 8.95 1.50
C LYS A 89 -13.91 8.83 2.95
N ASP A 90 -13.43 9.90 3.54
CA ASP A 90 -13.01 9.94 4.94
C ASP A 90 -14.17 9.60 5.87
N ALA A 91 -15.37 10.13 5.63
CA ALA A 91 -16.56 9.81 6.41
C ALA A 91 -16.96 8.32 6.34
N VAL A 92 -16.68 7.65 5.21
CA VAL A 92 -16.86 6.19 5.10
C VAL A 92 -15.77 5.47 5.90
N LEU A 93 -14.50 5.82 5.72
CA LEU A 93 -13.38 5.14 6.36
C LEU A 93 -13.40 5.28 7.88
N VAL A 94 -13.77 6.44 8.42
CA VAL A 94 -13.98 6.66 9.87
C VAL A 94 -15.02 5.70 10.44
N ALA A 95 -16.10 5.41 9.70
CA ALA A 95 -17.09 4.44 10.15
C ALA A 95 -16.53 3.00 10.19
N PHE A 96 -15.64 2.65 9.26
CA PHE A 96 -14.95 1.36 9.26
C PHE A 96 -13.94 1.28 10.42
N GLU A 97 -13.11 2.29 10.61
CA GLU A 97 -12.14 2.39 11.70
C GLU A 97 -12.82 2.25 13.07
N ALA A 98 -13.96 2.93 13.26
CA ALA A 98 -14.75 2.85 14.49
C ALA A 98 -15.52 1.52 14.65
N GLY A 99 -15.48 0.61 13.67
CA GLY A 99 -16.30 -0.60 13.68
C GLY A 99 -17.81 -0.35 13.56
N ALA A 100 -18.21 0.85 13.15
CA ALA A 100 -19.61 1.31 13.12
C ALA A 100 -20.30 1.03 11.77
N VAL A 101 -20.08 -0.17 11.20
CA VAL A 101 -20.66 -0.61 9.93
C VAL A 101 -21.71 -1.68 10.18
N ALA A 102 -22.97 -1.37 9.87
CA ALA A 102 -24.09 -2.29 10.09
C ALA A 102 -23.88 -3.61 9.32
N GLY A 103 -23.97 -4.73 10.06
CA GLY A 103 -23.83 -6.08 9.51
C GLY A 103 -22.39 -6.51 9.21
N PHE A 104 -21.38 -5.71 9.61
CA PHE A 104 -19.96 -6.07 9.43
C PHE A 104 -19.19 -5.89 10.73
N LYS A 105 -19.17 -6.91 11.56
CA LYS A 105 -18.46 -6.91 12.86
C LYS A 105 -16.94 -6.77 12.73
N LYS A 106 -16.39 -7.07 11.54
CA LYS A 106 -14.96 -7.01 11.22
C LYS A 106 -14.54 -5.70 10.53
N ALA A 107 -15.35 -4.64 10.62
CA ALA A 107 -15.05 -3.40 9.92
C ALA A 107 -13.73 -2.76 10.41
N ALA A 108 -13.51 -2.68 11.72
CA ALA A 108 -12.26 -2.16 12.27
C ALA A 108 -11.07 -3.07 11.94
N GLU A 109 -11.23 -4.41 12.04
CA GLU A 109 -10.20 -5.37 11.65
C GLU A 109 -9.81 -5.18 10.16
N PHE A 110 -10.80 -5.02 9.29
CA PHE A 110 -10.55 -4.77 7.86
C PHE A 110 -9.77 -3.46 7.65
N PHE A 111 -10.22 -2.36 8.25
CA PHE A 111 -9.55 -1.06 8.09
C PHE A 111 -8.10 -1.10 8.57
N GLU A 112 -7.86 -1.64 9.76
CA GLU A 112 -6.50 -1.79 10.33
C GLU A 112 -5.63 -2.69 9.45
N THR A 113 -6.17 -3.81 8.94
CA THR A 113 -5.44 -4.72 8.05
C THR A 113 -5.04 -4.00 6.77
N VAL A 114 -5.95 -3.28 6.13
CA VAL A 114 -5.65 -2.53 4.90
C VAL A 114 -4.63 -1.43 5.18
N ARG A 115 -4.82 -0.66 6.25
CA ARG A 115 -3.89 0.40 6.64
C ARG A 115 -2.48 -0.14 6.85
N TYR A 116 -2.35 -1.24 7.58
CA TYR A 116 -1.07 -1.89 7.84
C TYR A 116 -0.40 -2.36 6.56
N HIS A 117 -1.13 -3.08 5.70
CA HIS A 117 -0.58 -3.59 4.44
C HIS A 117 -0.24 -2.47 3.43
N VAL A 118 -0.97 -1.34 3.44
CA VAL A 118 -0.60 -0.16 2.64
C VAL A 118 0.76 0.38 3.10
N LEU A 119 0.95 0.56 4.42
CA LEU A 119 2.23 1.04 4.96
C LEU A 119 3.38 0.05 4.72
N GLU A 120 3.13 -1.25 4.85
CA GLU A 120 4.11 -2.27 4.46
C GLU A 120 4.49 -2.13 3.00
N GLY A 121 3.51 -2.01 2.09
CA GLY A 121 3.76 -1.86 0.66
C GLY A 121 4.55 -0.60 0.31
N ILE A 122 4.40 0.48 1.09
CA ILE A 122 5.16 1.72 0.91
C ILE A 122 6.61 1.57 1.36
N PHE A 123 6.87 0.82 2.44
CA PHE A 123 8.18 0.80 3.10
C PHE A 123 8.91 -0.55 3.03
N CYS A 124 8.32 -1.57 2.41
CA CYS A 124 8.98 -2.88 2.26
C CYS A 124 10.24 -2.82 1.39
N GLU A 125 11.01 -3.89 1.41
CA GLU A 125 12.03 -4.13 0.37
C GLU A 125 11.37 -4.19 -1.01
N PRO A 126 11.89 -3.50 -2.04
CA PRO A 126 11.30 -3.48 -3.38
C PRO A 126 11.09 -4.86 -4.01
N GLN A 127 11.84 -5.86 -3.61
CA GLN A 127 11.69 -7.23 -4.09
C GLN A 127 10.34 -7.87 -3.75
N TYR A 128 9.61 -7.34 -2.75
CA TYR A 128 8.26 -7.79 -2.39
C TYR A 128 7.15 -7.13 -3.22
N GLY A 129 7.54 -6.27 -4.17
CA GLY A 129 6.64 -5.69 -5.15
C GLY A 129 6.04 -4.33 -4.79
N GLY A 130 6.32 -3.81 -3.61
CA GLY A 130 6.04 -2.43 -3.18
C GLY A 130 7.28 -1.54 -3.24
N ASN A 131 7.21 -0.37 -2.61
CA ASN A 131 8.32 0.58 -2.46
C ASN A 131 9.11 0.77 -3.76
N LYS A 132 8.38 1.02 -4.85
CA LYS A 132 8.93 1.18 -6.18
C LYS A 132 10.07 2.20 -6.17
N ASP A 133 11.19 1.83 -6.77
CA ASP A 133 12.40 2.66 -6.83
C ASP A 133 12.87 3.18 -5.46
N MET A 134 12.50 2.50 -4.37
CA MET A 134 12.80 2.91 -2.99
C MET A 134 12.25 4.31 -2.64
N ILE A 135 11.13 4.70 -3.24
CA ILE A 135 10.50 6.01 -3.01
C ILE A 135 10.14 6.17 -1.54
N GLY A 136 9.47 5.18 -0.94
CA GLY A 136 9.08 5.22 0.47
C GLY A 136 10.30 5.41 1.39
N TRP A 137 11.39 4.72 1.13
CA TRP A 137 12.63 4.89 1.90
C TRP A 137 13.22 6.28 1.77
N ARG A 138 13.20 6.86 0.55
CA ARG A 138 13.67 8.23 0.36
C ARG A 138 12.84 9.28 1.07
N LEU A 139 11.53 9.06 1.18
CA LEU A 139 10.63 9.98 1.90
C LEU A 139 10.94 10.07 3.41
N VAL A 140 11.54 9.02 3.98
CA VAL A 140 11.87 8.95 5.41
C VAL A 140 13.37 8.92 5.66
N ASP A 141 14.20 9.24 4.66
CA ASP A 141 15.66 9.19 4.73
C ASP A 141 16.23 7.84 5.23
N PHE A 142 15.52 6.74 4.91
CA PHE A 142 16.02 5.40 5.26
C PHE A 142 17.03 4.93 4.22
N PRO A 143 18.28 4.64 4.63
CA PRO A 143 19.36 4.31 3.70
C PRO A 143 19.31 2.88 3.17
N GLY A 144 18.28 2.09 3.52
CA GLY A 144 18.24 0.67 3.20
C GLY A 144 19.22 -0.14 4.07
N GLN A 145 19.55 -1.34 3.60
CA GLN A 145 20.50 -2.19 4.32
C GLN A 145 21.93 -1.72 4.11
N GLN A 146 22.62 -1.43 5.22
CA GLN A 146 24.02 -1.05 5.24
C GLN A 146 24.85 -2.20 5.83
N PHE A 147 25.79 -2.74 5.06
CA PHE A 147 26.68 -3.83 5.48
C PHE A 147 27.95 -3.31 6.14
N GLY A 148 27.82 -2.40 7.09
CA GLY A 148 28.90 -1.79 7.84
C GLY A 148 29.04 -0.28 7.56
N TYR A 149 29.65 0.37 8.53
CA TYR A 149 29.96 1.79 8.45
C TYR A 149 31.47 1.93 8.39
N ALA A 150 31.97 2.71 7.42
CA ALA A 150 33.38 3.09 7.42
C ALA A 150 33.66 4.10 8.54
N ASP A 151 34.89 4.18 9.03
CA ASP A 151 35.32 5.15 10.06
C ASP A 151 34.95 6.60 9.70
N ALA A 152 34.90 6.91 8.39
CA ALA A 152 34.45 8.20 7.88
C ALA A 152 32.97 8.52 8.22
N HIS A 153 32.15 7.52 8.56
CA HIS A 153 30.74 7.67 8.91
C HIS A 153 30.54 7.89 10.43
N ILE A 154 31.56 7.65 11.25
CA ILE A 154 31.49 7.80 12.70
C ILE A 154 31.43 9.31 13.03
N ASN A 155 30.44 9.70 13.83
CA ASN A 155 30.22 11.09 14.27
C ASN A 155 29.97 12.11 13.14
N LYS A 156 29.55 11.66 11.95
CA LYS A 156 29.16 12.54 10.85
C LYS A 156 27.77 12.16 10.31
N ARG A 157 26.95 13.16 9.99
CA ARG A 157 25.78 12.93 9.17
C ARG A 157 26.24 12.67 7.74
N VAL A 158 26.04 11.44 7.27
CA VAL A 158 26.37 11.04 5.89
C VAL A 158 25.05 10.86 5.15
N ASP A 159 24.94 11.47 3.99
CA ASP A 159 23.84 11.27 3.07
C ASP A 159 24.03 9.93 2.34
N LEU A 160 23.44 8.88 2.89
CA LEU A 160 23.49 7.54 2.31
C LEU A 160 22.30 7.37 1.37
N LYS A 161 22.60 7.05 0.11
CA LYS A 161 21.52 6.71 -0.84
C LYS A 161 20.93 5.34 -0.49
N PRO A 162 19.59 5.18 -0.58
CA PRO A 162 18.94 3.90 -0.32
C PRO A 162 19.50 2.80 -1.21
N VAL A 163 19.77 1.65 -0.60
CA VAL A 163 20.21 0.43 -1.28
C VAL A 163 19.26 -0.70 -0.94
N ALA A 164 18.64 -1.30 -1.96
CA ALA A 164 17.85 -2.51 -1.82
C ALA A 164 18.73 -3.74 -2.04
N VAL A 165 18.52 -4.80 -1.26
CA VAL A 165 19.22 -6.07 -1.40
C VAL A 165 18.26 -7.11 -1.98
N ASP A 166 18.62 -7.66 -3.13
CA ASP A 166 17.89 -8.79 -3.70
C ASP A 166 18.50 -10.11 -3.22
N TYR A 167 17.92 -10.66 -2.15
CA TYR A 167 18.38 -11.93 -1.57
C TYR A 167 18.21 -13.14 -2.50
N ARG A 168 17.50 -13.01 -3.61
CA ARG A 168 17.37 -14.06 -4.63
C ARG A 168 18.58 -14.13 -5.55
N LYS A 169 19.41 -13.10 -5.56
CA LYS A 169 20.66 -13.08 -6.30
C LYS A 169 21.81 -13.53 -5.41
N PRO A 170 22.68 -14.46 -5.86
CA PRO A 170 23.88 -14.78 -5.13
C PRO A 170 24.73 -13.53 -4.96
N ALA A 171 25.32 -13.37 -3.76
CA ALA A 171 26.24 -12.28 -3.51
C ALA A 171 27.33 -12.27 -4.60
N SER A 172 27.46 -11.16 -5.31
CA SER A 172 28.59 -10.96 -6.22
C SER A 172 29.89 -11.03 -5.41
N LYS A 173 30.77 -11.97 -5.76
CA LYS A 173 32.08 -12.12 -5.15
C LYS A 173 32.97 -10.92 -5.47
#